data_3a4b8f36e489baea70e9fe8efb5849ac
#
_entry.id   3a4b8f36e489baea70e9fe8efb5849ac
#
_cell.length_a   1.000
_cell.length_b   1.000
_cell.length_c   1.000
_cell.angle_alpha   90.00
_cell.angle_beta   90.00
_cell.angle_gamma   90.00
#
_symmetry.space_group_name_H-M   'P 1'
#
loop_
_entity.id
_entity.type
_entity.pdbx_description
1 polymer ?
#
loop_
_entity_poly.entity_id
_entity_poly.type
_entity_poly.pdbx_seq_one_letter_code
_entity_poly.pdbx_strand_id
1 'polypeptide(L)'
;MEHTDIFELGGKRLTSRLFTGTGKYGDDCLIPAVCEASGSQVITVALRRVELDGRADNVMRHIPGHMTLLPNTSGARTADEAVRIARLARAMGCGDWIKIEVISDNRHLLPDGYETARATETLAKEGFVVLPYMNPDLYVARSLADVFRPGDDAGTLYYIIS
;
A
#
# COMPACT_ATOMS: atom_id res chain seq x y z
N MET A 1 16.77 -12.16 -27.09
CA MET A 1 16.57 -10.95 -26.28
C MET A 1 15.41 -11.24 -25.35
N GLU A 2 15.67 -11.41 -24.07
CA GLU A 2 14.59 -11.50 -23.08
C GLU A 2 13.85 -10.17 -23.09
N HIS A 3 12.60 -10.20 -23.46
CA HIS A 3 11.70 -9.05 -23.38
C HIS A 3 11.38 -8.84 -21.89
N THR A 4 12.15 -7.98 -21.22
CA THR A 4 11.86 -7.61 -19.84
C THR A 4 10.56 -6.80 -19.86
N ASP A 5 9.47 -7.40 -19.39
CA ASP A 5 8.18 -6.72 -19.25
C ASP A 5 8.29 -5.68 -18.13
N ILE A 6 8.42 -4.42 -18.50
CA ILE A 6 8.52 -3.30 -17.56
C ILE A 6 7.17 -2.61 -17.51
N PHE A 7 6.64 -2.40 -16.31
CA PHE A 7 5.49 -1.54 -16.11
C PHE A 7 5.82 -0.39 -15.15
N GLU A 8 5.11 0.71 -15.30
CA GLU A 8 5.32 1.90 -14.50
C GLU A 8 4.18 2.05 -13.49
N LEU A 9 4.55 2.28 -12.22
CA LEU A 9 3.63 2.44 -11.11
C LEU A 9 4.14 3.56 -10.20
N GLY A 10 3.35 4.63 -10.03
CA GLY A 10 3.71 5.74 -9.15
C GLY A 10 5.10 6.33 -9.43
N GLY A 11 5.45 6.50 -10.70
CA GLY A 11 6.75 7.00 -11.16
C GLY A 11 7.91 6.00 -11.03
N LYS A 12 7.66 4.76 -10.58
CA LYS A 12 8.69 3.70 -10.51
C LYS A 12 8.52 2.70 -11.65
N ARG A 13 9.64 2.32 -12.25
CA ARG A 13 9.70 1.26 -13.27
C ARG A 13 9.94 -0.08 -12.57
N LEU A 14 8.99 -0.98 -12.69
CA LEU A 14 9.01 -2.30 -12.06
C LEU A 14 9.10 -3.40 -13.12
N THR A 15 9.87 -4.43 -12.83
CA THR A 15 10.04 -5.62 -13.68
C THR A 15 9.28 -6.84 -13.13
N SER A 16 8.78 -6.74 -11.90
CA SER A 16 7.96 -7.77 -11.27
C SER A 16 6.57 -7.22 -10.97
N ARG A 17 5.53 -7.97 -11.36
CA ARG A 17 4.13 -7.67 -11.05
C ARG A 17 3.70 -8.27 -9.71
N LEU A 18 4.61 -9.00 -9.04
CA LEU A 18 4.33 -9.59 -7.74
C LEU A 18 4.75 -8.63 -6.62
N PHE A 19 3.80 -8.32 -5.74
CA PHE A 19 4.03 -7.63 -4.48
C PHE A 19 3.99 -8.65 -3.35
N THR A 20 4.98 -8.62 -2.48
CA THR A 20 5.02 -9.45 -1.28
C THR A 20 4.47 -8.69 -0.07
N GLY A 21 4.38 -9.35 1.05
CA GLY A 21 3.96 -8.74 2.31
C GLY A 21 4.80 -9.23 3.48
N THR A 22 4.65 -8.60 4.63
CA THR A 22 5.37 -8.94 5.87
C THR A 22 4.55 -9.84 6.81
N GLY A 23 3.38 -10.31 6.39
CA GLY A 23 2.47 -11.07 7.25
C GLY A 23 2.60 -12.57 7.15
N LYS A 24 2.35 -13.27 8.27
CA LYS A 24 2.19 -14.74 8.36
C LYS A 24 3.46 -15.57 8.10
N TYR A 25 4.63 -14.99 8.18
CA TYR A 25 5.87 -15.77 8.25
C TYR A 25 5.99 -16.43 9.62
N GLY A 26 6.57 -17.62 9.68
CA GLY A 26 6.92 -18.28 10.94
C GLY A 26 8.07 -17.58 11.67
N ASP A 27 8.92 -16.88 10.89
CA ASP A 27 10.03 -16.07 11.36
C ASP A 27 10.27 -14.94 10.34
N ASP A 28 10.39 -13.70 10.80
CA ASP A 28 10.63 -12.54 9.95
C ASP A 28 11.98 -12.56 9.23
N CYS A 29 12.95 -13.36 9.73
CA CYS A 29 14.23 -13.59 9.07
C CYS A 29 14.11 -14.26 7.69
N LEU A 30 12.95 -14.83 7.34
CA LEU A 30 12.67 -15.40 6.04
C LEU A 30 12.37 -14.35 4.96
N ILE A 31 12.01 -13.12 5.35
CA ILE A 31 11.59 -12.05 4.43
C ILE A 31 12.62 -11.79 3.34
N PRO A 32 13.93 -11.63 3.63
CA PRO A 32 14.93 -11.37 2.60
C PRO A 32 14.98 -12.47 1.53
N ALA A 33 14.99 -13.73 1.96
CA ALA A 33 15.03 -14.89 1.05
C ALA A 33 13.77 -14.97 0.17
N VAL A 34 12.60 -14.66 0.72
CA VAL A 34 11.33 -14.62 -0.04
C VAL A 34 11.35 -13.47 -1.06
N CYS A 35 11.80 -12.28 -0.67
CA CYS A 35 11.93 -11.16 -1.60
C CYS A 35 12.86 -11.48 -2.77
N GLU A 36 14.00 -12.10 -2.50
CA GLU A 36 14.97 -12.53 -3.52
C GLU A 36 14.38 -13.60 -4.44
N ALA A 37 13.85 -14.69 -3.87
CA ALA A 37 13.31 -15.81 -4.64
C ALA A 37 12.09 -15.44 -5.49
N SER A 38 11.26 -14.49 -5.02
CA SER A 38 10.07 -14.02 -5.74
C SER A 38 10.38 -12.96 -6.80
N GLY A 39 11.54 -12.33 -6.76
CA GLY A 39 11.86 -11.16 -7.59
C GLY A 39 10.96 -9.95 -7.33
N SER A 40 10.25 -9.93 -6.19
CA SER A 40 9.38 -8.81 -5.82
C SER A 40 10.20 -7.55 -5.55
N GLN A 41 9.68 -6.41 -6.00
CA GLN A 41 10.32 -5.09 -5.81
C GLN A 41 9.51 -4.20 -4.86
N VAL A 42 8.31 -4.65 -4.48
CA VAL A 42 7.40 -3.93 -3.58
C VAL A 42 6.96 -4.87 -2.47
N ILE A 43 6.99 -4.38 -1.23
CA ILE A 43 6.57 -5.14 -0.05
C ILE A 43 5.55 -4.36 0.79
N THR A 44 4.41 -5.00 1.09
CA THR A 44 3.39 -4.39 1.95
C THR A 44 3.75 -4.55 3.43
N VAL A 45 3.52 -3.48 4.19
CA VAL A 45 3.81 -3.41 5.64
C VAL A 45 2.59 -2.91 6.39
N ALA A 46 2.15 -3.66 7.41
CA ALA A 46 1.13 -3.19 8.32
C ALA A 46 1.76 -2.34 9.43
N LEU A 47 1.50 -1.03 9.42
CA LEU A 47 2.10 -0.09 10.38
C LEU A 47 1.83 -0.44 11.85
N ARG A 48 0.66 -1.01 12.16
CA ARG A 48 0.35 -1.48 13.52
C ARG A 48 1.31 -2.55 14.04
N ARG A 49 2.10 -3.18 13.16
CA ARG A 49 3.11 -4.20 13.49
C ARG A 49 4.52 -3.60 13.56
N VAL A 50 4.66 -2.32 13.24
CA VAL A 50 5.94 -1.61 13.33
C VAL A 50 6.05 -1.03 14.72
N GLU A 51 6.87 -1.64 15.56
CA GLU A 51 7.15 -1.15 16.91
C GLU A 51 8.16 0.00 16.84
N LEU A 52 7.77 1.15 17.39
CA LEU A 52 8.58 2.38 17.41
C LEU A 52 9.61 2.41 18.57
N ASP A 53 9.53 1.46 19.48
CA ASP A 53 10.25 1.47 20.75
C ASP A 53 11.68 0.90 20.69
N GLY A 54 12.18 0.64 19.47
CA GLY A 54 13.56 0.17 19.27
C GLY A 54 13.81 -1.28 19.69
N ARG A 55 12.77 -2.07 19.98
CA ARG A 55 12.91 -3.50 20.27
C ARG A 55 13.59 -4.23 19.13
N ALA A 56 14.31 -5.28 19.50
CA ALA A 56 15.15 -6.04 18.58
C ALA A 56 14.38 -6.71 17.42
N ASP A 57 13.09 -6.87 17.57
CA ASP A 57 12.22 -7.69 16.71
C ASP A 57 11.29 -6.86 15.81
N ASN A 58 11.80 -5.77 15.25
CA ASN A 58 11.04 -4.94 14.32
C ASN A 58 11.16 -5.51 12.90
N VAL A 59 10.02 -5.91 12.31
CA VAL A 59 9.91 -6.43 10.94
C VAL A 59 10.64 -5.58 9.89
N MET A 60 10.71 -4.26 10.09
CA MET A 60 11.40 -3.34 9.17
C MET A 60 12.89 -3.66 8.99
N ARG A 61 13.54 -4.28 9.97
CA ARG A 61 14.97 -4.65 9.91
C ARG A 61 15.24 -5.81 8.96
N HIS A 62 14.22 -6.61 8.69
CA HIS A 62 14.31 -7.76 7.79
C HIS A 62 13.98 -7.40 6.34
N ILE A 63 13.47 -6.20 6.07
CA ILE A 63 13.14 -5.77 4.71
C ILE A 63 14.41 -5.31 4.00
N PRO A 64 14.77 -5.90 2.85
CA PRO A 64 15.93 -5.45 2.08
C PRO A 64 15.78 -3.98 1.66
N GLY A 65 16.85 -3.19 1.80
CA GLY A 65 16.82 -1.74 1.60
C GLY A 65 16.50 -1.26 0.18
N HIS A 66 16.53 -2.17 -0.81
CA HIS A 66 16.15 -1.86 -2.19
C HIS A 66 14.63 -2.00 -2.46
N MET A 67 13.88 -2.57 -1.52
CA MET A 67 12.44 -2.75 -1.66
C MET A 67 11.70 -1.42 -1.57
N THR A 68 10.68 -1.26 -2.41
CA THR A 68 9.71 -0.19 -2.23
C THR A 68 8.73 -0.60 -1.14
N LEU A 69 8.67 0.21 -0.08
CA LEU A 69 7.70 0.00 0.99
C LEU A 69 6.32 0.43 0.54
N LEU A 70 5.33 -0.41 0.80
CA LEU A 70 3.90 -0.11 0.61
C LEU A 70 3.18 -0.29 1.95
N PRO A 71 3.26 0.70 2.85
CA PRO A 71 2.49 0.65 4.09
C PRO A 71 1.00 0.53 3.80
N ASN A 72 0.26 -0.17 4.68
CA ASN A 72 -1.19 -0.22 4.60
C ASN A 72 -1.85 0.40 5.82
N THR A 73 -3.10 0.83 5.66
CA THR A 73 -3.91 1.42 6.73
C THR A 73 -4.78 0.39 7.45
N SER A 74 -4.39 -0.88 7.41
CA SER A 74 -5.12 -1.98 8.03
C SER A 74 -5.47 -1.69 9.49
N GLY A 75 -6.73 -1.86 9.82
CA GLY A 75 -7.32 -1.51 11.10
C GLY A 75 -8.05 -0.16 11.13
N ALA A 76 -7.90 0.67 10.09
CA ALA A 76 -8.71 1.87 9.94
C ALA A 76 -10.18 1.50 9.69
N ARG A 77 -11.08 2.20 10.37
CA ARG A 77 -12.53 2.03 10.25
C ARG A 77 -13.19 3.21 9.55
N THR A 78 -12.44 4.31 9.39
CA THR A 78 -12.88 5.54 8.74
C THR A 78 -11.78 6.11 7.87
N ALA A 79 -12.14 7.00 6.94
CA ALA A 79 -11.19 7.74 6.10
C ALA A 79 -10.19 8.53 6.94
N ASP A 80 -10.65 9.20 8.00
CA ASP A 80 -9.80 10.04 8.86
C ASP A 80 -8.73 9.20 9.59
N GLU A 81 -9.09 7.99 10.03
CA GLU A 81 -8.13 7.06 10.62
C GLU A 81 -7.09 6.60 9.57
N ALA A 82 -7.53 6.26 8.36
CA ALA A 82 -6.63 5.85 7.27
C ALA A 82 -5.66 6.97 6.89
N VAL A 83 -6.15 8.21 6.77
CA VAL A 83 -5.32 9.39 6.48
C VAL A 83 -4.29 9.62 7.59
N ARG A 84 -4.69 9.52 8.86
CA ARG A 84 -3.77 9.64 9.99
C ARG A 84 -2.66 8.58 9.95
N ILE A 85 -3.02 7.30 9.67
CA ILE A 85 -2.05 6.21 9.56
C ILE A 85 -1.08 6.46 8.40
N ALA A 86 -1.57 6.91 7.24
CA ALA A 86 -0.73 7.21 6.08
C ALA A 86 0.28 8.32 6.37
N ARG A 87 -0.16 9.42 6.99
CA ARG A 87 0.73 10.51 7.41
C ARG A 87 1.78 10.05 8.42
N LEU A 88 1.40 9.18 9.35
CA LEU A 88 2.34 8.57 10.28
C LEU A 88 3.38 7.72 9.55
N ALA A 89 2.97 6.88 8.58
CA ALA A 89 3.89 6.11 7.76
C ALA A 89 4.94 6.98 7.07
N ARG A 90 4.50 8.08 6.45
CA ARG A 90 5.39 9.05 5.80
C ARG A 90 6.35 9.67 6.80
N ALA A 91 5.87 10.09 7.96
CA ALA A 91 6.69 10.67 9.02
C ALA A 91 7.73 9.68 9.57
N MET A 92 7.44 8.38 9.53
CA MET A 92 8.36 7.30 9.92
C MET A 92 9.39 6.96 8.82
N GLY A 93 9.36 7.63 7.67
CA GLY A 93 10.28 7.41 6.57
C GLY A 93 9.91 6.25 5.64
N CYS A 94 8.66 5.76 5.67
CA CYS A 94 8.21 4.71 4.76
C CYS A 94 7.98 5.19 3.31
N GLY A 95 8.18 6.49 3.02
CA GLY A 95 7.95 7.08 1.71
C GLY A 95 6.50 7.48 1.47
N ASP A 96 6.15 7.70 0.21
CA ASP A 96 4.86 8.27 -0.19
C ASP A 96 3.87 7.24 -0.75
N TRP A 97 4.25 5.98 -0.84
CA TRP A 97 3.35 4.92 -1.27
C TRP A 97 2.47 4.47 -0.11
N ILE A 98 1.19 4.25 -0.39
CA ILE A 98 0.24 3.81 0.64
C ILE A 98 -0.87 2.93 0.05
N LYS A 99 -1.12 1.78 0.67
CA LYS A 99 -2.29 0.96 0.42
C LYS A 99 -3.40 1.38 1.36
N ILE A 100 -4.47 1.97 0.83
CA ILE A 100 -5.64 2.34 1.62
C ILE A 100 -6.51 1.12 1.84
N GLU A 101 -6.72 0.79 3.10
CA GLU A 101 -7.58 -0.30 3.55
C GLU A 101 -8.45 0.23 4.69
N VAL A 102 -9.74 0.46 4.39
CA VAL A 102 -10.74 0.89 5.37
C VAL A 102 -11.81 -0.17 5.47
N ILE A 103 -12.02 -0.72 6.65
CA ILE A 103 -12.98 -1.78 6.93
C ILE A 103 -13.87 -1.34 8.10
N SER A 104 -15.06 -0.83 7.79
CA SER A 104 -16.01 -0.31 8.79
C SER A 104 -16.69 -1.44 9.56
N ASP A 105 -16.94 -2.61 8.94
CA ASP A 105 -17.50 -3.80 9.59
C ASP A 105 -16.49 -4.95 9.63
N ASN A 106 -15.94 -5.21 10.80
CA ASN A 106 -14.95 -6.27 11.03
C ASN A 106 -15.52 -7.70 10.94
N ARG A 107 -16.84 -7.87 10.86
CA ARG A 107 -17.45 -9.21 10.77
C ARG A 107 -17.26 -9.83 9.40
N HIS A 108 -17.32 -9.03 8.36
CA HIS A 108 -17.23 -9.51 6.98
C HIS A 108 -15.91 -9.15 6.30
N LEU A 109 -15.12 -8.25 6.89
CA LEU A 109 -13.81 -7.80 6.39
C LEU A 109 -13.87 -7.23 4.96
N LEU A 110 -15.03 -6.67 4.57
CA LEU A 110 -15.20 -6.05 3.27
C LEU A 110 -14.75 -4.58 3.32
N PRO A 111 -14.05 -4.11 2.29
CA PRO A 111 -13.63 -2.71 2.21
C PRO A 111 -14.84 -1.79 2.07
N ASP A 112 -14.80 -0.67 2.80
CA ASP A 112 -15.77 0.41 2.69
C ASP A 112 -15.40 1.32 1.52
N GLY A 113 -16.14 1.23 0.42
CA GLY A 113 -15.84 1.97 -0.81
C GLY A 113 -15.95 3.48 -0.66
N TYR A 114 -16.90 3.97 0.14
CA TYR A 114 -17.08 5.41 0.37
C TYR A 114 -15.93 6.00 1.19
N GLU A 115 -15.61 5.39 2.32
CA GLU A 115 -14.51 5.82 3.18
C GLU A 115 -13.15 5.66 2.48
N THR A 116 -12.99 4.61 1.67
CA THR A 116 -11.80 4.41 0.84
C THR A 116 -11.64 5.55 -0.16
N ALA A 117 -12.72 5.97 -0.85
CA ALA A 117 -12.67 7.08 -1.81
C ALA A 117 -12.31 8.41 -1.14
N ARG A 118 -12.90 8.72 0.03
CA ARG A 118 -12.56 9.93 0.82
C ARG A 118 -11.10 9.96 1.25
N ALA A 119 -10.58 8.85 1.77
CA ALA A 119 -9.18 8.75 2.16
C ALA A 119 -8.25 8.92 0.95
N THR A 120 -8.59 8.28 -0.17
CA THR A 120 -7.83 8.35 -1.42
C THR A 120 -7.76 9.78 -1.93
N GLU A 121 -8.88 10.50 -2.00
CA GLU A 121 -8.93 11.89 -2.43
C GLU A 121 -8.02 12.79 -1.58
N THR A 122 -8.10 12.65 -0.27
CA THR A 122 -7.30 13.44 0.66
C THR A 122 -5.81 13.19 0.46
N LEU A 123 -5.40 11.92 0.39
CA LEU A 123 -3.98 11.55 0.31
C LEU A 123 -3.39 11.79 -1.08
N ALA A 124 -4.18 11.65 -2.15
CA ALA A 124 -3.74 12.02 -3.49
C ALA A 124 -3.38 13.51 -3.59
N LYS A 125 -4.22 14.40 -3.00
CA LYS A 125 -3.95 15.85 -2.92
C LYS A 125 -2.69 16.17 -2.09
N GLU A 126 -2.29 15.28 -1.20
CA GLU A 126 -1.07 15.39 -0.40
C GLU A 126 0.17 14.78 -1.08
N GLY A 127 0.03 14.33 -2.33
CA GLY A 127 1.13 13.77 -3.13
C GLY A 127 1.49 12.33 -2.77
N PHE A 128 0.57 11.56 -2.16
CA PHE A 128 0.77 10.12 -2.02
C PHE A 128 0.49 9.37 -3.31
N VAL A 129 1.26 8.30 -3.55
CA VAL A 129 0.92 7.26 -4.50
C VAL A 129 -0.04 6.30 -3.82
N VAL A 130 -1.32 6.43 -4.11
CA VAL A 130 -2.38 5.71 -3.40
C VAL A 130 -2.80 4.47 -4.17
N LEU A 131 -2.80 3.32 -3.49
CA LEU A 131 -3.32 2.05 -3.98
C LEU A 131 -4.55 1.66 -3.14
N PRO A 132 -5.77 2.03 -3.57
CA PRO A 132 -6.97 1.74 -2.81
C PRO A 132 -7.33 0.25 -2.89
N TYR A 133 -7.64 -0.34 -1.72
CA TYR A 133 -8.18 -1.69 -1.61
C TYR A 133 -9.70 -1.63 -1.71
N MET A 134 -10.28 -2.38 -2.67
CA MET A 134 -11.70 -2.34 -2.95
C MET A 134 -12.22 -3.69 -3.44
N ASN A 135 -13.52 -3.90 -3.33
CA ASN A 135 -14.23 -4.97 -4.04
C ASN A 135 -14.29 -4.67 -5.54
N PRO A 136 -14.49 -5.67 -6.41
CA PRO A 136 -14.67 -5.48 -7.84
C PRO A 136 -16.04 -4.82 -8.15
N ASP A 137 -16.19 -3.57 -7.72
CA ASP A 137 -17.39 -2.74 -7.90
C ASP A 137 -17.09 -1.61 -8.89
N LEU A 138 -17.84 -1.57 -10.01
CA LEU A 138 -17.63 -0.60 -11.07
C LEU A 138 -17.92 0.85 -10.62
N TYR A 139 -18.88 1.05 -9.73
CA TYR A 139 -19.23 2.39 -9.25
C TYR A 139 -18.15 2.94 -8.32
N VAL A 140 -17.64 2.10 -7.42
CA VAL A 140 -16.51 2.46 -6.56
C VAL A 140 -15.27 2.72 -7.41
N ALA A 141 -14.97 1.89 -8.41
CA ALA A 141 -13.86 2.08 -9.33
C ALA A 141 -13.95 3.42 -10.08
N ARG A 142 -15.12 3.79 -10.58
CA ARG A 142 -15.36 5.09 -11.24
C ARG A 142 -15.16 6.25 -10.28
N SER A 143 -15.74 6.16 -9.08
CA SER A 143 -15.59 7.19 -8.04
C SER A 143 -14.13 7.42 -7.67
N LEU A 144 -13.35 6.35 -7.59
CA LEU A 144 -11.91 6.44 -7.34
C LEU A 144 -11.15 7.01 -8.54
N ALA A 145 -11.54 6.65 -9.78
CA ALA A 145 -10.94 7.21 -11.00
C ALA A 145 -11.19 8.72 -11.14
N ASP A 146 -12.35 9.21 -10.71
CA ASP A 146 -12.69 10.63 -10.74
C ASP A 146 -11.82 11.49 -9.79
N VAL A 147 -11.25 10.87 -8.76
CA VAL A 147 -10.28 11.52 -7.85
C VAL A 147 -8.97 11.87 -8.59
N PHE A 148 -8.60 11.05 -9.57
CA PHE A 148 -7.37 11.17 -10.35
C PHE A 148 -7.68 11.69 -11.76
N ARG A 149 -8.16 12.93 -11.89
CA ARG A 149 -8.52 13.52 -13.18
C ARG A 149 -7.30 13.70 -14.08
N PRO A 150 -7.46 13.50 -15.42
CA PRO A 150 -6.40 13.84 -16.37
C PRO A 150 -6.12 15.36 -16.29
N GLY A 151 -4.89 15.71 -15.93
CA GLY A 151 -4.45 17.11 -15.81
C GLY A 151 -3.96 17.51 -14.42
N ASP A 152 -4.30 16.76 -13.39
CA ASP A 152 -3.57 16.86 -12.14
C ASP A 152 -2.28 16.02 -12.28
N ASP A 153 -1.13 16.55 -11.85
CA ASP A 153 0.15 15.80 -11.78
C ASP A 153 0.08 14.62 -10.79
N ALA A 154 -1.09 14.32 -10.25
CA ALA A 154 -1.41 13.19 -9.41
C ALA A 154 -1.54 11.93 -10.26
N GLY A 155 -0.61 11.06 -10.11
CA GLY A 155 -0.32 9.86 -10.90
C GLY A 155 -1.49 8.93 -11.21
N THR A 156 -1.22 7.94 -12.05
CA THR A 156 -2.14 6.89 -12.49
C THR A 156 -2.74 6.14 -11.29
N LEU A 157 -4.06 5.96 -11.31
CA LEU A 157 -4.77 5.20 -10.29
C LEU A 157 -4.51 3.70 -10.45
N TYR A 158 -4.13 3.06 -9.37
CA TYR A 158 -3.91 1.61 -9.30
C TYR A 158 -4.81 1.01 -8.24
N TYR A 159 -5.57 -0.03 -8.61
CA TYR A 159 -6.48 -0.71 -7.70
C TYR A 159 -5.86 -1.99 -7.14
N ILE A 160 -6.11 -2.26 -5.86
CA ILE A 160 -5.90 -3.57 -5.27
C ILE A 160 -7.28 -4.19 -5.06
N ILE A 161 -7.59 -5.22 -5.84
CA ILE A 161 -8.85 -5.96 -5.75
C ILE A 161 -8.64 -7.18 -4.85
N SER A 162 -9.58 -7.42 -3.95
CA SER A 162 -9.60 -8.63 -3.11
C SER A 162 -10.57 -9.68 -3.66
#